data_b074f0333044ad0b38994d96bef95eac
#
_entry.id   b074f0333044ad0b38994d96bef95eac
#
_cell.length_a   1.000
_cell.length_b   1.000
_cell.length_c   1.000
_cell.angle_alpha   90.00
_cell.angle_beta   90.00
_cell.angle_gamma   90.00
#
_symmetry.space_group_name_H-M   'P 1'
#
loop_
_entity.id
_entity.type
_entity.pdbx_description
1 polymer ?
#
loop_
_entity_poly.entity_id
_entity_poly.type
_entity_poly.pdbx_seq_one_letter_code
_entity_poly.pdbx_strand_id
1 'polypeptide(L)'
;MWNSDQLSRRELLRASALGFGNLAFLGLLASEANAQSPNAQSRNPLAPKSPMYPARAKRVIFVFLHGGPSQVDTFDPKPLLTRDHGKPFTGEMPRIVSSPTGNLLKSPWEFKPYGESGIEVSDLFPHVGTCVDDLCFVNSMYGSNSRHGAALLELHTGSDTFVRPSMGSWVTYGLGTENQNLPGFLTICPTLGHGGVNNWSSAFLPAYTQGTPIGNAGIEAANARIPFIHNDETPAEAQKLEIELMRKMGLDQLTHLGPDPALEGRINSYELAFRMQLAAPELQEIAGESEETKKLYGLDDPKTRNFGHQCLLARRFSEKGVRFVQVTHSYKWDQHDALRRDHESNAKEVDQPIAALIKDLKARGMLKDTLVIISGEFGRTPVAQGTDGRDHNPHGFTTILAGGGVKAGIKYGATDDYGFFAVKDKVHIHDLHATMLHLMGIDHTKLTYFHGGRNYRLTDVHGNIVKGILT
;
A
#
# COMPACT_ATOMS: atom_id res chain seq x y z
N MET A 1 6.95 -59.36 31.31
CA MET A 1 7.40 -59.13 29.92
C MET A 1 6.99 -57.71 29.55
N TRP A 2 7.94 -56.82 29.54
CA TRP A 2 7.69 -55.44 29.14
C TRP A 2 7.92 -55.38 27.63
N ASN A 3 6.86 -55.08 26.88
CA ASN A 3 6.96 -54.82 25.44
C ASN A 3 7.62 -53.46 25.23
N SER A 4 8.84 -53.50 24.71
CA SER A 4 9.59 -52.30 24.28
C SER A 4 9.15 -51.92 22.88
N ASP A 5 7.97 -51.31 22.74
CA ASP A 5 7.66 -50.56 21.55
C ASP A 5 8.53 -49.30 21.57
N GLN A 6 9.48 -49.25 20.66
CA GLN A 6 10.43 -48.12 20.51
C GLN A 6 9.68 -46.90 20.01
N LEU A 7 9.37 -45.98 20.93
CA LEU A 7 8.93 -44.63 20.58
C LEU A 7 9.95 -44.00 19.64
N SER A 8 9.50 -43.49 18.51
CA SER A 8 10.38 -42.73 17.63
C SER A 8 10.91 -41.50 18.37
N ARG A 9 12.07 -40.98 17.98
CA ARG A 9 12.63 -39.74 18.54
C ARG A 9 11.66 -38.58 18.51
N ARG A 10 10.78 -38.54 17.50
CA ARG A 10 9.74 -37.52 17.33
C ARG A 10 8.60 -37.68 18.33
N GLU A 11 8.20 -38.92 18.63
CA GLU A 11 7.18 -39.24 19.65
C GLU A 11 7.70 -38.99 21.06
N LEU A 12 8.95 -39.29 21.32
CA LEU A 12 9.61 -38.99 22.60
C LEU A 12 9.71 -37.46 22.82
N LEU A 13 10.07 -36.68 21.80
CA LEU A 13 10.10 -35.21 21.87
C LEU A 13 8.69 -34.61 22.01
N ARG A 14 7.67 -35.18 21.37
CA ARG A 14 6.27 -34.76 21.55
C ARG A 14 5.77 -35.11 22.95
N ALA A 15 6.02 -36.28 23.44
CA ALA A 15 5.61 -36.71 24.78
C ALA A 15 6.31 -35.92 25.90
N SER A 16 7.61 -35.61 25.74
CA SER A 16 8.35 -34.79 26.70
C SER A 16 7.93 -33.29 26.62
N ALA A 17 7.64 -32.76 25.44
CA ALA A 17 7.09 -31.40 25.28
C ALA A 17 5.70 -31.25 25.93
N LEU A 18 4.82 -32.25 25.79
CA LEU A 18 3.52 -32.28 26.46
C LEU A 18 3.65 -32.47 27.99
N GLY A 19 4.61 -33.26 28.46
CA GLY A 19 4.86 -33.48 29.92
C GLY A 19 5.47 -32.25 30.60
N PHE A 20 6.48 -31.65 30.02
CA PHE A 20 7.11 -30.41 30.52
C PHE A 20 6.20 -29.19 30.35
N GLY A 21 5.45 -29.12 29.29
CA GLY A 21 4.47 -28.04 29.05
C GLY A 21 3.37 -28.05 30.13
N ASN A 22 2.85 -29.20 30.53
CA ASN A 22 1.88 -29.30 31.62
C ASN A 22 2.46 -28.93 32.99
N LEU A 23 3.69 -29.31 33.30
CA LEU A 23 4.36 -28.93 34.53
C LEU A 23 4.65 -27.42 34.59
N ALA A 24 5.10 -26.84 33.49
CA ALA A 24 5.27 -25.39 33.38
C ALA A 24 3.94 -24.64 33.50
N PHE A 25 2.88 -25.16 32.91
CA PHE A 25 1.52 -24.60 32.99
C PHE A 25 0.96 -24.64 34.41
N LEU A 26 1.13 -25.75 35.13
CA LEU A 26 0.71 -25.87 36.55
C LEU A 26 1.58 -24.98 37.45
N GLY A 27 2.86 -24.80 37.16
CA GLY A 27 3.73 -23.84 37.85
C GLY A 27 3.32 -22.38 37.66
N LEU A 28 2.91 -22.03 36.45
CA LEU A 28 2.38 -20.69 36.14
C LEU A 28 1.04 -20.39 36.81
N LEU A 29 0.13 -21.36 36.83
CA LEU A 29 -1.15 -21.25 37.56
C LEU A 29 -0.95 -21.09 39.07
N ALA A 30 0.05 -21.76 39.65
CA ALA A 30 0.39 -21.62 41.08
C ALA A 30 1.02 -20.23 41.38
N SER A 31 1.71 -19.60 40.44
CA SER A 31 2.29 -18.27 40.62
C SER A 31 1.26 -17.15 40.51
N GLU A 32 0.16 -17.32 39.81
CA GLU A 32 -0.95 -16.36 39.69
C GLU A 32 -1.67 -16.14 41.03
N ALA A 33 -1.69 -17.13 41.90
CA ALA A 33 -2.30 -17.00 43.24
C ALA A 33 -1.52 -16.04 44.16
N ASN A 34 -0.28 -15.66 43.81
CA ASN A 34 0.60 -14.81 44.65
C ASN A 34 0.97 -13.46 44.03
N ALA A 35 0.56 -13.13 42.81
CA ALA A 35 0.94 -11.89 42.11
C ALA A 35 -0.25 -10.99 41.82
N GLN A 36 -0.92 -10.46 42.82
CA GLN A 36 -1.72 -9.25 42.68
C GLN A 36 -0.80 -8.03 42.77
N SER A 37 -0.22 -7.60 41.69
CA SER A 37 0.35 -6.26 41.54
C SER A 37 -0.37 -5.53 40.41
N PRO A 38 -1.08 -4.42 40.70
CA PRO A 38 -1.90 -3.73 39.74
C PRO A 38 -1.11 -2.65 38.99
N ASN A 39 -0.23 -2.98 38.04
CA ASN A 39 0.29 -1.96 37.10
C ASN A 39 1.16 -2.44 35.94
N ALA A 40 0.89 -3.60 35.38
CA ALA A 40 1.45 -3.95 34.07
C ALA A 40 0.31 -4.34 33.10
N GLN A 41 -0.62 -3.42 32.87
CA GLN A 41 -1.42 -3.49 31.63
C GLN A 41 -0.45 -3.23 30.50
N SER A 42 0.02 -4.31 29.84
CA SER A 42 0.69 -4.25 28.57
C SER A 42 -0.18 -3.38 27.64
N ARG A 43 0.23 -2.13 27.43
CA ARG A 43 -0.47 -1.24 26.50
C ARG A 43 -0.35 -1.89 25.13
N ASN A 44 -1.48 -2.34 24.58
CA ASN A 44 -1.50 -2.86 23.20
C ASN A 44 -0.90 -1.78 22.26
N PRO A 45 0.27 -2.02 21.66
CA PRO A 45 0.95 -1.01 20.84
C PRO A 45 0.20 -0.68 19.55
N LEU A 46 -0.76 -1.56 19.15
CA LEU A 46 -1.69 -1.34 18.06
C LEU A 46 -2.97 -0.59 18.48
N ALA A 47 -3.16 -0.28 19.77
CA ALA A 47 -4.28 0.55 20.19
C ALA A 47 -4.28 1.87 19.41
N PRO A 48 -5.47 2.44 19.12
CA PRO A 48 -5.56 3.73 18.45
C PRO A 48 -4.78 4.79 19.22
N LYS A 49 -3.91 5.52 18.52
CA LYS A 49 -3.17 6.65 19.07
C LYS A 49 -3.78 7.94 18.57
N SER A 50 -3.83 8.94 19.44
CA SER A 50 -4.28 10.27 19.04
C SER A 50 -3.33 10.87 18.02
N PRO A 51 -3.84 11.44 16.91
CA PRO A 51 -3.01 12.18 15.99
C PRO A 51 -2.42 13.42 16.70
N MET A 52 -1.31 13.94 16.17
CA MET A 52 -0.59 15.08 16.73
C MET A 52 -1.38 16.40 16.60
N TYR A 53 -2.29 16.44 15.61
CA TYR A 53 -3.25 17.53 15.37
C TYR A 53 -4.47 16.97 14.61
N PRO A 54 -5.57 17.74 14.44
CA PRO A 54 -6.78 17.21 13.81
C PRO A 54 -6.54 16.63 12.43
N ALA A 55 -6.76 15.32 12.30
CA ALA A 55 -6.62 14.61 11.03
C ALA A 55 -7.78 14.92 10.08
N ARG A 56 -7.49 15.05 8.79
CA ARG A 56 -8.47 15.11 7.70
C ARG A 56 -8.78 13.72 7.16
N ALA A 57 -7.75 12.87 7.07
CA ALA A 57 -7.88 11.49 6.67
C ALA A 57 -7.70 10.56 7.89
N LYS A 58 -8.58 9.57 8.03
CA LYS A 58 -8.46 8.49 9.01
C LYS A 58 -7.76 7.27 8.43
N ARG A 59 -7.87 7.10 7.09
CA ARG A 59 -7.36 5.94 6.37
C ARG A 59 -6.84 6.30 4.98
N VAL A 60 -6.00 5.43 4.43
CA VAL A 60 -5.42 5.57 3.09
C VAL A 60 -5.74 4.31 2.29
N ILE A 61 -6.18 4.49 1.04
CA ILE A 61 -6.19 3.44 0.03
C ILE A 61 -5.19 3.82 -1.05
N PHE A 62 -4.14 3.01 -1.22
CA PHE A 62 -3.13 3.22 -2.24
C PHE A 62 -3.37 2.27 -3.40
N VAL A 63 -3.76 2.83 -4.54
CA VAL A 63 -3.92 2.14 -5.82
C VAL A 63 -2.61 2.24 -6.58
N PHE A 64 -1.83 1.17 -6.54
CA PHE A 64 -0.50 1.12 -7.13
C PHE A 64 -0.54 0.48 -8.52
N LEU A 65 -0.18 1.26 -9.54
CA LEU A 65 -0.11 0.86 -10.95
C LEU A 65 1.35 0.57 -11.30
N HIS A 66 1.80 -0.67 -11.04
CA HIS A 66 3.18 -1.08 -11.14
C HIS A 66 3.68 -1.15 -12.58
N GLY A 67 4.76 -0.46 -12.86
CA GLY A 67 5.43 -0.42 -14.15
C GLY A 67 5.51 0.99 -14.77
N GLY A 68 4.86 1.99 -14.17
CA GLY A 68 4.95 3.39 -14.59
C GLY A 68 4.01 3.74 -15.76
N PRO A 69 2.72 4.01 -15.48
CA PRO A 69 1.77 4.49 -16.49
C PRO A 69 2.27 5.77 -17.16
N SER A 70 2.08 5.88 -18.47
CA SER A 70 2.51 7.05 -19.23
C SER A 70 1.59 8.25 -18.97
N GLN A 71 2.12 9.29 -18.32
CA GLN A 71 1.37 10.52 -18.03
C GLN A 71 0.89 11.22 -19.30
N VAL A 72 1.73 11.24 -20.35
CA VAL A 72 1.39 11.92 -21.64
C VAL A 72 0.35 11.17 -22.46
N ASP A 73 0.07 9.92 -22.11
CA ASP A 73 -0.94 9.10 -22.75
C ASP A 73 -2.23 8.97 -21.95
N THR A 74 -2.23 9.45 -20.67
CA THR A 74 -3.36 9.24 -19.74
C THR A 74 -3.98 10.52 -19.19
N PHE A 75 -3.20 11.38 -18.48
CA PHE A 75 -3.75 12.48 -17.69
C PHE A 75 -3.04 13.83 -17.89
N ASP A 76 -1.99 13.87 -18.74
CA ASP A 76 -1.20 15.07 -19.00
C ASP A 76 -1.07 15.34 -20.52
N PRO A 77 -2.14 15.81 -21.19
CA PRO A 77 -2.14 16.05 -22.63
C PRO A 77 -1.10 17.10 -23.03
N LYS A 78 -0.36 16.83 -24.13
CA LYS A 78 0.73 17.68 -24.62
C LYS A 78 0.51 18.06 -26.09
N PRO A 79 -0.13 19.21 -26.36
CA PRO A 79 -0.37 19.67 -27.75
C PRO A 79 0.90 19.79 -28.59
N LEU A 80 2.04 20.25 -27.98
CA LEU A 80 3.31 20.37 -28.69
C LEU A 80 3.88 18.98 -29.04
N LEU A 81 3.67 17.98 -28.22
CA LEU A 81 4.08 16.60 -28.52
C LEU A 81 3.31 16.06 -29.76
N THR A 82 2.04 16.43 -29.90
CA THR A 82 1.21 16.09 -31.07
C THR A 82 1.71 16.82 -32.32
N ARG A 83 2.01 18.14 -32.23
CA ARG A 83 2.48 18.97 -33.34
C ARG A 83 3.84 18.51 -33.87
N ASP A 84 4.73 18.11 -32.97
CA ASP A 84 6.13 17.80 -33.30
C ASP A 84 6.40 16.29 -33.40
N HIS A 85 5.35 15.48 -33.46
CA HIS A 85 5.46 14.03 -33.63
C HIS A 85 6.41 13.64 -34.79
N GLY A 86 7.31 12.70 -34.51
CA GLY A 86 8.29 12.22 -35.50
C GLY A 86 9.52 13.10 -35.66
N LYS A 87 9.61 14.27 -34.99
CA LYS A 87 10.80 15.12 -34.99
C LYS A 87 11.76 14.72 -33.85
N PRO A 88 13.06 14.98 -34.00
CA PRO A 88 14.01 14.84 -32.89
C PRO A 88 13.63 15.77 -31.72
N PHE A 89 13.80 15.27 -30.49
CA PHE A 89 13.69 16.13 -29.30
C PHE A 89 14.93 17.00 -29.19
N THR A 90 14.75 18.31 -29.12
CA THR A 90 15.84 19.30 -29.05
C THR A 90 16.03 19.89 -27.64
N GLY A 91 15.26 19.43 -26.66
CA GLY A 91 15.38 19.85 -25.28
C GLY A 91 16.51 19.15 -24.52
N GLU A 92 16.61 19.47 -23.24
CA GLU A 92 17.58 18.82 -22.34
C GLU A 92 17.19 17.34 -22.14
N MET A 93 18.14 16.44 -22.37
CA MET A 93 17.98 15.02 -22.11
C MET A 93 18.59 14.66 -20.76
N PRO A 94 17.89 13.82 -19.94
CA PRO A 94 18.49 13.32 -18.72
C PRO A 94 19.77 12.55 -18.98
N ARG A 95 20.71 12.60 -18.05
CA ARG A 95 22.01 11.90 -18.17
C ARG A 95 21.88 10.38 -18.17
N ILE A 96 20.80 9.84 -17.55
CA ILE A 96 20.56 8.41 -17.44
C ILE A 96 19.34 8.10 -18.30
N VAL A 97 19.59 7.54 -19.46
CA VAL A 97 18.60 7.01 -20.37
C VAL A 97 18.85 5.50 -20.45
N SER A 98 17.81 4.69 -20.23
CA SER A 98 17.95 3.23 -20.17
C SER A 98 18.24 2.61 -21.54
N SER A 99 17.89 3.31 -22.61
CA SER A 99 18.06 2.83 -24.00
C SER A 99 18.20 4.00 -24.97
N PRO A 100 18.61 3.73 -26.23
CA PRO A 100 18.62 4.75 -27.28
C PRO A 100 17.24 5.38 -27.45
N THR A 101 17.19 6.71 -27.39
CA THR A 101 15.95 7.47 -27.58
C THR A 101 15.65 7.67 -29.07
N GLY A 102 14.38 7.55 -29.43
CA GLY A 102 13.87 7.91 -30.74
C GLY A 102 13.38 9.36 -30.80
N ASN A 103 12.53 9.62 -31.77
CA ASN A 103 11.89 10.91 -31.97
C ASN A 103 10.71 11.11 -31.01
N LEU A 104 10.20 12.34 -30.92
CA LEU A 104 8.98 12.67 -30.21
C LEU A 104 7.82 11.78 -30.66
N LEU A 105 7.13 11.18 -29.71
CA LEU A 105 6.00 10.27 -29.95
C LEU A 105 4.74 10.90 -29.38
N LYS A 106 3.79 11.33 -30.23
CA LYS A 106 2.49 11.79 -29.76
C LYS A 106 1.70 10.68 -29.09
N SER A 107 0.78 11.03 -28.21
CA SER A 107 -0.21 10.07 -27.72
C SER A 107 -1.03 9.51 -28.88
N PRO A 108 -1.23 8.20 -28.97
CA PRO A 108 -2.15 7.61 -29.94
C PRO A 108 -3.63 7.76 -29.55
N TRP A 109 -3.90 8.22 -28.32
CA TRP A 109 -5.25 8.39 -27.78
C TRP A 109 -5.67 9.85 -27.77
N GLU A 110 -6.99 10.08 -27.82
CA GLU A 110 -7.58 11.40 -27.75
C GLU A 110 -7.88 11.80 -26.30
N PHE A 111 -7.80 13.11 -26.01
CA PHE A 111 -8.16 13.69 -24.73
C PHE A 111 -9.47 14.45 -24.84
N LYS A 112 -10.33 14.29 -23.83
CA LYS A 112 -11.63 14.97 -23.74
C LYS A 112 -11.77 15.65 -22.39
N PRO A 113 -12.44 16.83 -22.34
CA PRO A 113 -12.82 17.43 -21.07
C PRO A 113 -13.96 16.63 -20.42
N TYR A 114 -13.86 16.46 -19.10
CA TYR A 114 -14.87 15.79 -18.29
C TYR A 114 -15.28 16.65 -17.09
N GLY A 115 -16.46 16.37 -16.55
CA GLY A 115 -17.01 17.01 -15.36
C GLY A 115 -17.25 18.51 -15.52
N GLU A 116 -17.59 19.16 -14.41
CA GLU A 116 -17.74 20.61 -14.34
C GLU A 116 -16.37 21.32 -14.37
N SER A 117 -15.34 20.66 -13.85
CA SER A 117 -13.95 21.17 -13.85
C SER A 117 -13.32 21.22 -15.25
N GLY A 118 -13.89 20.52 -16.24
CA GLY A 118 -13.36 20.48 -17.61
C GLY A 118 -11.97 19.84 -17.72
N ILE A 119 -11.59 18.99 -16.76
CA ILE A 119 -10.29 18.33 -16.77
C ILE A 119 -10.23 17.33 -17.92
N GLU A 120 -9.20 17.47 -18.75
CA GLU A 120 -8.98 16.58 -19.88
C GLU A 120 -8.37 15.24 -19.40
N VAL A 121 -9.00 14.16 -19.84
CA VAL A 121 -8.57 12.78 -19.59
C VAL A 121 -8.57 12.03 -20.92
N SER A 122 -7.60 11.15 -21.09
CA SER A 122 -7.50 10.27 -22.27
C SER A 122 -8.72 9.34 -22.37
N ASP A 123 -9.09 8.98 -23.59
CA ASP A 123 -10.14 7.99 -23.88
C ASP A 123 -9.79 6.57 -23.39
N LEU A 124 -8.58 6.36 -22.87
CA LEU A 124 -8.21 5.18 -22.08
C LEU A 124 -8.94 5.08 -20.72
N PHE A 125 -9.35 6.23 -20.14
CA PHE A 125 -9.91 6.31 -18.80
C PHE A 125 -11.27 6.99 -18.75
N PRO A 126 -12.27 6.55 -19.55
CA PRO A 126 -13.60 7.19 -19.61
C PRO A 126 -14.36 7.09 -18.29
N HIS A 127 -14.19 6.02 -17.49
CA HIS A 127 -14.86 5.88 -16.19
C HIS A 127 -14.24 6.80 -15.15
N VAL A 128 -12.90 6.86 -15.04
CA VAL A 128 -12.19 7.82 -14.17
C VAL A 128 -12.54 9.25 -14.59
N GLY A 129 -12.67 9.52 -15.89
CA GLY A 129 -13.16 10.78 -16.42
C GLY A 129 -14.46 11.25 -15.77
N THR A 130 -15.40 10.33 -15.49
CA THR A 130 -16.67 10.68 -14.81
C THR A 130 -16.50 11.06 -13.33
N CYS A 131 -15.31 10.97 -12.78
CA CYS A 131 -15.00 11.27 -11.37
C CYS A 131 -14.08 12.50 -11.21
N VAL A 132 -13.69 13.19 -12.29
CA VAL A 132 -12.66 14.25 -12.25
C VAL A 132 -12.96 15.35 -11.24
N ASP A 133 -14.23 15.66 -11.01
CA ASP A 133 -14.66 16.67 -10.04
C ASP A 133 -14.42 16.25 -8.58
N ASP A 134 -14.13 14.97 -8.32
CA ASP A 134 -13.74 14.44 -7.01
C ASP A 134 -12.22 14.21 -6.91
N LEU A 135 -11.44 14.47 -7.97
CA LEU A 135 -10.04 14.14 -8.09
C LEU A 135 -9.13 15.38 -8.08
N CYS A 136 -7.93 15.20 -7.58
CA CYS A 136 -6.82 16.13 -7.70
C CYS A 136 -5.70 15.46 -8.50
N PHE A 137 -5.36 16.03 -9.66
CA PHE A 137 -4.28 15.55 -10.52
C PHE A 137 -3.01 16.33 -10.23
N VAL A 138 -2.03 15.68 -9.61
CA VAL A 138 -0.69 16.25 -9.39
C VAL A 138 0.18 15.88 -10.57
N ASN A 139 0.27 16.79 -11.56
CA ASN A 139 0.99 16.57 -12.82
C ASN A 139 2.49 16.87 -12.74
N SER A 140 2.98 17.29 -11.59
CA SER A 140 4.37 17.70 -11.38
C SER A 140 5.14 16.77 -10.44
N MET A 141 4.69 15.52 -10.33
CA MET A 141 5.44 14.52 -9.55
C MET A 141 6.79 14.22 -10.17
N TYR A 142 7.80 14.01 -9.32
CA TYR A 142 9.09 13.51 -9.75
C TYR A 142 9.74 12.66 -8.64
N GLY A 143 10.64 11.77 -9.05
CA GLY A 143 11.40 10.89 -8.18
C GLY A 143 12.88 10.91 -8.54
N SER A 144 13.69 10.18 -7.80
CA SER A 144 15.15 10.19 -7.88
C SER A 144 15.71 9.13 -8.84
N ASN A 145 14.95 8.09 -9.17
CA ASN A 145 15.50 6.90 -9.83
C ASN A 145 14.63 6.42 -10.99
N SER A 146 15.26 6.08 -12.10
CA SER A 146 14.62 5.56 -13.32
C SER A 146 14.56 4.02 -13.38
N ARG A 147 15.05 3.29 -12.37
CA ARG A 147 15.00 1.83 -12.30
C ARG A 147 13.88 1.40 -11.40
N HIS A 148 13.01 0.49 -11.85
CA HIS A 148 11.84 0.01 -11.09
C HIS A 148 12.18 -0.35 -9.64
N GLY A 149 13.17 -1.20 -9.39
CA GLY A 149 13.48 -1.64 -8.03
C GLY A 149 13.77 -0.49 -7.05
N ALA A 150 14.54 0.50 -7.48
CA ALA A 150 14.89 1.66 -6.68
C ALA A 150 13.72 2.66 -6.58
N ALA A 151 13.03 2.93 -7.70
CA ALA A 151 11.87 3.83 -7.72
C ALA A 151 10.70 3.28 -6.87
N LEU A 152 10.47 1.95 -6.88
CA LEU A 152 9.49 1.32 -6.01
C LEU A 152 9.86 1.48 -4.53
N LEU A 153 11.12 1.24 -4.18
CA LEU A 153 11.57 1.46 -2.81
C LEU A 153 11.37 2.92 -2.39
N GLU A 154 11.73 3.90 -3.25
CA GLU A 154 11.51 5.30 -2.96
C GLU A 154 10.03 5.63 -2.73
N LEU A 155 9.15 5.17 -3.64
CA LEU A 155 7.71 5.41 -3.54
C LEU A 155 7.11 4.79 -2.27
N HIS A 156 7.53 3.58 -1.90
CA HIS A 156 6.94 2.88 -0.76
C HIS A 156 7.61 3.20 0.59
N THR A 157 8.92 3.53 0.59
CA THR A 157 9.72 3.59 1.83
C THR A 157 10.50 4.90 2.02
N GLY A 158 10.46 5.80 1.04
CA GLY A 158 11.24 7.05 1.07
C GLY A 158 12.76 6.85 0.89
N SER A 159 13.19 5.74 0.30
CA SER A 159 14.61 5.52 -0.01
C SER A 159 14.75 4.65 -1.26
N ASP A 160 15.51 5.11 -2.23
CA ASP A 160 15.80 4.37 -3.47
C ASP A 160 16.94 3.35 -3.33
N THR A 161 17.62 3.33 -2.19
CA THR A 161 18.85 2.55 -1.98
C THR A 161 18.74 1.57 -0.80
N PHE A 162 18.14 1.99 0.30
CA PHE A 162 18.10 1.22 1.54
C PHE A 162 16.71 0.68 1.83
N VAL A 163 16.66 -0.55 2.36
CA VAL A 163 15.42 -1.11 2.88
C VAL A 163 15.05 -0.34 4.15
N ARG A 164 13.92 0.36 4.09
CA ARG A 164 13.35 1.15 5.19
C ARG A 164 11.88 0.77 5.39
N PRO A 165 11.29 1.12 6.53
CA PRO A 165 9.86 0.86 6.75
C PRO A 165 8.99 1.55 5.70
N SER A 166 8.00 0.82 5.22
CA SER A 166 7.05 1.33 4.23
C SER A 166 6.11 2.39 4.82
N MET A 167 5.50 3.20 3.95
CA MET A 167 4.54 4.23 4.36
C MET A 167 3.38 3.68 5.18
N GLY A 168 2.85 2.50 4.84
CA GLY A 168 1.80 1.84 5.65
C GLY A 168 2.29 1.41 7.03
N SER A 169 3.55 0.97 7.13
CA SER A 169 4.19 0.65 8.42
C SER A 169 4.36 1.89 9.29
N TRP A 170 4.78 3.03 8.71
CA TRP A 170 4.87 4.30 9.44
C TRP A 170 3.51 4.81 9.91
N VAL A 171 2.47 4.69 9.09
CA VAL A 171 1.09 5.04 9.48
C VAL A 171 0.63 4.18 10.65
N THR A 172 0.84 2.87 10.58
CA THR A 172 0.48 1.93 11.67
C THR A 172 1.29 2.21 12.93
N TYR A 173 2.58 2.50 12.81
CA TYR A 173 3.43 2.87 13.95
C TYR A 173 2.96 4.17 14.62
N GLY A 174 2.62 5.18 13.82
CA GLY A 174 2.19 6.49 14.32
C GLY A 174 0.80 6.50 14.96
N LEU A 175 -0.17 5.78 14.38
CA LEU A 175 -1.59 5.89 14.75
C LEU A 175 -2.20 4.60 15.31
N GLY A 176 -1.52 3.46 15.25
CA GLY A 176 -2.12 2.17 15.58
C GLY A 176 -3.23 1.79 14.61
N THR A 177 -4.13 0.91 15.01
CA THR A 177 -5.30 0.48 14.22
C THR A 177 -6.60 0.79 14.94
N GLU A 178 -7.66 1.11 14.18
CA GLU A 178 -9.00 1.33 14.72
C GLU A 178 -9.70 0.00 15.05
N ASN A 179 -9.33 -1.07 14.35
CA ASN A 179 -9.86 -2.41 14.57
C ASN A 179 -8.74 -3.32 15.13
N GLN A 180 -8.89 -3.76 16.35
CA GLN A 180 -7.90 -4.58 17.05
C GLN A 180 -7.84 -6.05 16.54
N ASN A 181 -8.81 -6.47 15.73
CA ASN A 181 -8.89 -7.81 15.14
C ASN A 181 -8.35 -7.85 13.70
N LEU A 182 -7.90 -6.71 13.17
CA LEU A 182 -7.36 -6.59 11.82
C LEU A 182 -6.00 -5.88 11.86
N PRO A 183 -5.11 -6.16 10.89
CA PRO A 183 -3.85 -5.44 10.80
C PRO A 183 -4.09 -3.96 10.47
N GLY A 184 -3.17 -3.10 10.88
CA GLY A 184 -3.23 -1.68 10.54
C GLY A 184 -2.88 -1.41 9.07
N PHE A 185 -2.17 -2.34 8.43
CA PHE A 185 -1.75 -2.27 7.04
C PHE A 185 -1.97 -3.59 6.30
N LEU A 186 -2.70 -3.53 5.18
CA LEU A 186 -2.94 -4.63 4.25
C LEU A 186 -2.40 -4.31 2.86
N THR A 187 -1.88 -5.32 2.17
CA THR A 187 -1.55 -5.22 0.74
C THR A 187 -2.22 -6.36 -0.03
N ILE A 188 -3.03 -6.03 -1.03
CA ILE A 188 -3.85 -6.97 -1.80
C ILE A 188 -3.16 -7.27 -3.12
N CYS A 189 -2.93 -8.53 -3.40
CA CYS A 189 -2.25 -9.04 -4.58
C CYS A 189 -0.91 -8.33 -4.89
N PRO A 190 -0.02 -8.14 -3.88
CA PRO A 190 1.24 -7.43 -4.10
C PRO A 190 2.13 -8.15 -5.11
N THR A 191 2.92 -7.36 -5.85
CA THR A 191 3.98 -7.91 -6.69
C THR A 191 5.15 -8.39 -5.83
N LEU A 192 5.77 -9.50 -6.23
CA LEU A 192 7.00 -10.01 -5.60
C LEU A 192 8.27 -9.57 -6.34
N GLY A 193 8.12 -8.95 -7.52
CA GLY A 193 9.21 -8.34 -8.27
C GLY A 193 9.62 -6.96 -7.71
N HIS A 194 10.76 -6.44 -8.16
CA HIS A 194 11.22 -5.05 -7.95
C HIS A 194 11.08 -4.54 -6.50
N GLY A 195 11.81 -5.15 -5.56
CA GLY A 195 11.75 -4.84 -4.13
C GLY A 195 10.93 -5.85 -3.33
N GLY A 196 9.94 -6.50 -3.93
CA GLY A 196 9.13 -7.56 -3.32
C GLY A 196 8.59 -7.14 -1.97
N VAL A 197 8.81 -7.97 -0.95
CA VAL A 197 8.33 -7.75 0.42
C VAL A 197 8.83 -6.44 1.05
N ASN A 198 9.92 -5.86 0.56
CA ASN A 198 10.44 -4.59 1.08
C ASN A 198 9.46 -3.44 0.87
N ASN A 199 8.59 -3.51 -0.15
CA ASN A 199 7.59 -2.48 -0.46
C ASN A 199 6.48 -2.39 0.60
N TRP A 200 6.31 -3.41 1.46
CA TRP A 200 5.36 -3.38 2.58
C TRP A 200 5.98 -3.84 3.90
N SER A 201 7.31 -3.83 3.96
CA SER A 201 8.05 -4.24 5.14
C SER A 201 7.97 -3.22 6.27
N SER A 202 7.99 -3.73 7.51
CA SER A 202 8.26 -2.93 8.70
C SER A 202 9.75 -2.58 8.85
N ALA A 203 10.64 -3.31 8.17
CA ALA A 203 12.10 -3.20 8.29
C ALA A 203 12.56 -3.14 9.76
N PHE A 204 13.06 -1.98 10.22
CA PHE A 204 13.50 -1.80 11.61
C PHE A 204 12.37 -1.36 12.57
N LEU A 205 11.18 -1.01 12.07
CA LEU A 205 10.02 -0.79 12.94
C LEU A 205 9.53 -2.12 13.54
N PRO A 206 8.78 -2.08 14.65
CA PRO A 206 8.24 -3.30 15.26
C PRO A 206 7.43 -4.16 14.29
N ALA A 207 7.56 -5.48 14.38
CA ALA A 207 6.99 -6.45 13.44
C ALA A 207 5.46 -6.32 13.27
N TYR A 208 4.71 -5.90 14.29
CA TYR A 208 3.27 -5.69 14.22
C TYR A 208 2.85 -4.55 13.27
N THR A 209 3.79 -3.73 12.78
CA THR A 209 3.54 -2.69 11.77
C THR A 209 3.72 -3.20 10.34
N GLN A 210 4.20 -4.45 10.19
CA GLN A 210 4.39 -5.12 8.89
C GLN A 210 3.09 -5.15 8.10
N GLY A 211 3.16 -4.86 6.80
CA GLY A 211 2.04 -5.06 5.90
C GLY A 211 1.68 -6.54 5.77
N THR A 212 0.41 -6.86 5.92
CA THR A 212 -0.12 -8.22 5.76
C THR A 212 -0.56 -8.42 4.32
N PRO A 213 0.04 -9.36 3.57
CA PRO A 213 -0.38 -9.62 2.20
C PRO A 213 -1.66 -10.47 2.16
N ILE A 214 -2.54 -10.17 1.20
CA ILE A 214 -3.65 -11.02 0.78
C ILE A 214 -3.29 -11.55 -0.61
N GLY A 215 -2.89 -12.82 -0.69
CA GLY A 215 -2.39 -13.43 -1.92
C GLY A 215 -1.12 -12.77 -2.44
N ASN A 216 -0.98 -12.79 -3.76
CA ASN A 216 0.09 -12.12 -4.51
C ASN A 216 -0.36 -11.89 -5.95
N ALA A 217 0.45 -11.19 -6.73
CA ALA A 217 0.15 -10.84 -8.12
C ALA A 217 -0.09 -12.02 -9.09
N GLY A 218 0.33 -13.23 -8.73
CA GLY A 218 0.11 -14.46 -9.52
C GLY A 218 -1.21 -15.17 -9.18
N ILE A 219 -2.00 -14.63 -8.25
CA ILE A 219 -3.26 -15.23 -7.79
C ILE A 219 -4.38 -14.24 -8.05
N GLU A 220 -5.48 -14.70 -8.67
CA GLU A 220 -6.68 -13.88 -8.81
C GLU A 220 -7.23 -13.46 -7.45
N ALA A 221 -7.66 -12.20 -7.33
CA ALA A 221 -8.10 -11.63 -6.07
C ALA A 221 -9.25 -12.39 -5.40
N ALA A 222 -10.13 -13.00 -6.19
CA ALA A 222 -11.20 -13.87 -5.69
C ALA A 222 -10.69 -15.10 -4.93
N ASN A 223 -9.50 -15.58 -5.29
CA ASN A 223 -8.85 -16.75 -4.70
C ASN A 223 -7.74 -16.38 -3.71
N ALA A 224 -7.38 -15.10 -3.65
CA ALA A 224 -6.34 -14.61 -2.76
C ALA A 224 -6.76 -14.76 -1.29
N ARG A 225 -5.85 -15.25 -0.46
CA ARG A 225 -6.08 -15.44 0.99
C ARG A 225 -4.86 -14.92 1.76
N ILE A 226 -5.07 -14.57 3.00
CA ILE A 226 -3.96 -14.28 3.92
C ILE A 226 -3.22 -15.59 4.17
N PRO A 227 -1.90 -15.66 3.90
CA PRO A 227 -1.14 -16.88 4.11
C PRO A 227 -1.20 -17.35 5.56
N PHE A 228 -1.35 -18.65 5.76
CA PHE A 228 -1.35 -19.30 7.09
C PHE A 228 -2.39 -18.78 8.07
N ILE A 229 -3.51 -18.21 7.56
CA ILE A 229 -4.57 -17.66 8.42
C ILE A 229 -5.30 -18.76 9.20
N HIS A 230 -5.36 -19.97 8.69
CA HIS A 230 -5.95 -21.13 9.34
C HIS A 230 -4.88 -22.10 9.85
N ASN A 231 -5.14 -22.69 11.01
CA ASN A 231 -4.37 -23.79 11.55
C ASN A 231 -5.32 -25.02 11.68
N ASP A 232 -5.22 -25.93 10.72
CA ASP A 232 -6.06 -27.12 10.66
C ASP A 232 -5.56 -28.26 11.57
N GLU A 233 -4.34 -28.13 12.12
CA GLU A 233 -3.70 -29.15 12.98
C GLU A 233 -4.07 -28.97 14.47
N THR A 234 -4.40 -27.75 14.91
CA THR A 234 -4.65 -27.43 16.31
C THR A 234 -6.06 -26.87 16.49
N PRO A 235 -6.92 -27.46 17.33
CA PRO A 235 -8.23 -26.90 17.66
C PRO A 235 -8.12 -25.46 18.19
N ALA A 236 -9.06 -24.59 17.84
CA ALA A 236 -9.04 -23.18 18.20
C ALA A 236 -8.86 -22.91 19.70
N GLU A 237 -9.48 -23.70 20.56
CA GLU A 237 -9.33 -23.60 22.02
C GLU A 237 -7.91 -23.93 22.49
N ALA A 238 -7.27 -24.94 21.91
CA ALA A 238 -5.89 -25.29 22.23
C ALA A 238 -4.93 -24.20 21.72
N GLN A 239 -5.14 -23.70 20.50
CA GLN A 239 -4.37 -22.61 19.94
C GLN A 239 -4.46 -21.33 20.80
N LYS A 240 -5.64 -21.02 21.33
CA LYS A 240 -5.81 -19.91 22.27
C LYS A 240 -4.95 -20.07 23.50
N LEU A 241 -4.91 -21.26 24.09
CA LEU A 241 -4.08 -21.56 25.27
C LEU A 241 -2.59 -21.47 24.94
N GLU A 242 -2.16 -21.92 23.77
CA GLU A 242 -0.77 -21.78 23.29
C GLU A 242 -0.35 -20.31 23.18
N ILE A 243 -1.20 -19.47 22.59
CA ILE A 243 -0.95 -18.02 22.46
C ILE A 243 -0.89 -17.36 23.85
N GLU A 244 -1.81 -17.69 24.75
CA GLU A 244 -1.80 -17.18 26.11
C GLU A 244 -0.54 -17.58 26.88
N LEU A 245 -0.08 -18.83 26.71
CA LEU A 245 1.15 -19.34 27.30
C LEU A 245 2.37 -18.57 26.74
N MET A 246 2.49 -18.46 25.42
CA MET A 246 3.59 -17.72 24.77
C MET A 246 3.63 -16.26 25.25
N ARG A 247 2.45 -15.62 25.40
CA ARG A 247 2.35 -14.28 25.94
C ARG A 247 2.86 -14.19 27.37
N LYS A 248 2.44 -15.09 28.25
CA LYS A 248 2.89 -15.14 29.66
C LYS A 248 4.40 -15.34 29.76
N MET A 249 4.96 -16.29 28.99
CA MET A 249 6.41 -16.54 28.96
C MET A 249 7.18 -15.32 28.45
N GLY A 250 6.69 -14.66 27.41
CA GLY A 250 7.33 -13.45 26.87
C GLY A 250 7.28 -12.28 27.84
N LEU A 251 6.16 -12.05 28.53
CA LEU A 251 6.05 -11.03 29.57
C LEU A 251 6.95 -11.31 30.79
N ASP A 252 7.06 -12.57 31.18
CA ASP A 252 7.97 -13.00 32.23
C ASP A 252 9.44 -12.72 31.85
N GLN A 253 9.82 -13.06 30.62
CA GLN A 253 11.14 -12.74 30.07
C GLN A 253 11.42 -11.22 30.09
N LEU A 254 10.46 -10.38 29.65
CA LEU A 254 10.60 -8.91 29.70
C LEU A 254 10.76 -8.39 31.15
N THR A 255 10.10 -9.02 32.10
CA THR A 255 10.21 -8.66 33.52
C THR A 255 11.61 -8.95 34.07
N HIS A 256 12.21 -10.07 33.65
CA HIS A 256 13.53 -10.49 34.14
C HIS A 256 14.72 -9.86 33.39
N LEU A 257 14.58 -9.66 32.07
CA LEU A 257 15.66 -9.16 31.22
C LEU A 257 15.57 -7.67 30.90
N GLY A 258 14.44 -7.04 31.23
CA GLY A 258 14.13 -5.65 30.90
C GLY A 258 13.44 -5.48 29.54
N PRO A 259 13.16 -4.23 29.13
CA PRO A 259 12.43 -3.93 27.91
C PRO A 259 13.16 -4.44 26.66
N ASP A 260 12.47 -5.23 25.85
CA ASP A 260 12.93 -5.71 24.53
C ASP A 260 11.84 -5.45 23.49
N PRO A 261 11.97 -4.38 22.67
CA PRO A 261 10.99 -4.02 21.65
C PRO A 261 10.77 -5.12 20.59
N ALA A 262 11.78 -5.97 20.33
CA ALA A 262 11.66 -7.07 19.37
C ALA A 262 10.79 -8.19 19.93
N LEU A 263 10.96 -8.55 21.21
CA LEU A 263 10.12 -9.52 21.90
C LEU A 263 8.69 -9.03 22.05
N GLU A 264 8.49 -7.77 22.47
CA GLU A 264 7.16 -7.14 22.52
C GLU A 264 6.48 -7.16 21.16
N GLY A 265 7.20 -6.78 20.11
CA GLY A 265 6.71 -6.81 18.73
C GLY A 265 6.26 -8.21 18.30
N ARG A 266 7.00 -9.25 18.68
CA ARG A 266 6.67 -10.65 18.37
C ARG A 266 5.40 -11.12 19.10
N ILE A 267 5.29 -10.85 20.40
CA ILE A 267 4.10 -11.20 21.19
C ILE A 267 2.84 -10.59 20.55
N ASN A 268 2.89 -9.30 20.26
CA ASN A 268 1.76 -8.58 19.67
C ASN A 268 1.41 -9.08 18.26
N SER A 269 2.41 -9.52 17.48
CA SER A 269 2.17 -10.09 16.15
C SER A 269 1.45 -11.44 16.22
N TYR A 270 1.78 -12.30 17.19
CA TYR A 270 1.07 -13.58 17.38
C TYR A 270 -0.38 -13.38 17.83
N GLU A 271 -0.61 -12.46 18.76
CA GLU A 271 -1.96 -12.12 19.22
C GLU A 271 -2.82 -11.55 18.08
N LEU A 272 -2.24 -10.67 17.25
CA LEU A 272 -2.94 -10.12 16.09
C LEU A 272 -3.27 -11.22 15.10
N ALA A 273 -2.31 -12.09 14.75
CA ALA A 273 -2.52 -13.19 13.82
C ALA A 273 -3.67 -14.10 14.27
N PHE A 274 -3.75 -14.41 15.56
CA PHE A 274 -4.85 -15.22 16.11
C PHE A 274 -6.21 -14.52 15.99
N ARG A 275 -6.30 -13.23 16.34
CA ARG A 275 -7.56 -12.46 16.20
C ARG A 275 -7.99 -12.32 14.73
N MET A 276 -7.05 -12.24 13.80
CA MET A 276 -7.30 -12.16 12.37
C MET A 276 -7.96 -13.41 11.80
N GLN A 277 -7.72 -14.59 12.38
CA GLN A 277 -8.30 -15.87 11.90
C GLN A 277 -9.82 -15.83 11.83
N LEU A 278 -10.46 -15.10 12.73
CA LEU A 278 -11.92 -14.98 12.76
C LEU A 278 -12.44 -13.83 11.90
N ALA A 279 -11.76 -12.67 11.94
CA ALA A 279 -12.27 -11.43 11.35
C ALA A 279 -11.93 -11.26 9.86
N ALA A 280 -10.74 -11.69 9.42
CA ALA A 280 -10.30 -11.42 8.07
C ALA A 280 -11.00 -12.28 6.99
N PRO A 281 -11.26 -13.58 7.18
CA PRO A 281 -11.96 -14.39 6.18
C PRO A 281 -13.36 -13.87 5.87
N GLU A 282 -14.12 -13.46 6.88
CA GLU A 282 -15.49 -12.89 6.71
C GLU A 282 -15.47 -11.65 5.80
N LEU A 283 -14.43 -10.81 5.91
CA LEU A 283 -14.30 -9.62 5.09
C LEU A 283 -13.87 -9.91 3.65
N GLN A 284 -13.20 -11.02 3.41
CA GLN A 284 -12.85 -11.46 2.07
C GLN A 284 -14.03 -12.03 1.30
N GLU A 285 -15.06 -12.53 1.99
CA GLU A 285 -16.28 -13.04 1.37
C GLU A 285 -17.17 -11.90 0.90
N ILE A 286 -17.29 -11.73 -0.43
CA ILE A 286 -18.08 -10.66 -1.05
C ILE A 286 -19.50 -11.08 -1.41
N ALA A 287 -19.92 -12.30 -1.02
CA ALA A 287 -21.26 -12.80 -1.31
C ALA A 287 -22.38 -11.88 -0.80
N GLY A 288 -22.15 -11.20 0.33
CA GLY A 288 -23.09 -10.24 0.92
C GLY A 288 -23.15 -8.87 0.23
N GLU A 289 -22.31 -8.58 -0.75
CA GLU A 289 -22.40 -7.33 -1.53
C GLU A 289 -23.56 -7.42 -2.54
N SER A 290 -24.25 -6.28 -2.77
CA SER A 290 -25.32 -6.22 -3.76
C SER A 290 -24.81 -6.42 -5.19
N GLU A 291 -25.68 -6.90 -6.07
CA GLU A 291 -25.31 -7.09 -7.47
C GLU A 291 -24.98 -5.76 -8.16
N GLU A 292 -25.62 -4.64 -7.74
CA GLU A 292 -25.30 -3.29 -8.21
C GLU A 292 -23.87 -2.90 -7.82
N THR A 293 -23.46 -3.19 -6.58
CA THR A 293 -22.09 -2.96 -6.11
C THR A 293 -21.11 -3.82 -6.92
N LYS A 294 -21.37 -5.10 -7.09
CA LYS A 294 -20.51 -6.00 -7.86
C LYS A 294 -20.36 -5.51 -9.31
N LYS A 295 -21.44 -5.11 -9.94
CA LYS A 295 -21.44 -4.54 -11.31
C LYS A 295 -20.71 -3.20 -11.37
N LEU A 296 -20.89 -2.33 -10.37
CA LEU A 296 -20.18 -1.06 -10.28
C LEU A 296 -18.66 -1.28 -10.35
N TYR A 297 -18.14 -2.27 -9.60
CA TYR A 297 -16.71 -2.64 -9.61
C TYR A 297 -16.29 -3.48 -10.83
N GLY A 298 -17.21 -3.78 -11.75
CA GLY A 298 -16.92 -4.54 -12.97
C GLY A 298 -16.63 -6.01 -12.73
N LEU A 299 -17.26 -6.63 -11.71
CA LEU A 299 -17.03 -8.06 -11.41
C LEU A 299 -17.69 -9.00 -12.41
N ASP A 300 -18.59 -8.51 -13.22
CA ASP A 300 -19.28 -9.23 -14.31
C ASP A 300 -18.45 -9.28 -15.61
N ASP A 301 -17.46 -8.38 -15.78
CA ASP A 301 -16.55 -8.40 -16.94
C ASP A 301 -15.23 -9.11 -16.58
N PRO A 302 -14.83 -10.16 -17.34
CA PRO A 302 -13.57 -10.88 -17.15
C PRO A 302 -12.32 -9.96 -17.16
N LYS A 303 -12.36 -8.82 -17.84
CA LYS A 303 -11.23 -7.89 -17.93
C LYS A 303 -11.02 -7.09 -16.65
N THR A 304 -12.11 -6.60 -16.05
CA THR A 304 -12.07 -5.75 -14.87
C THR A 304 -12.18 -6.53 -13.57
N ARG A 305 -12.74 -7.75 -13.60
CA ARG A 305 -13.10 -8.58 -12.45
C ARG A 305 -11.99 -8.68 -11.40
N ASN A 306 -10.78 -9.00 -11.83
CA ASN A 306 -9.68 -9.23 -10.90
C ASN A 306 -9.30 -7.96 -10.13
N PHE A 307 -9.14 -6.84 -10.83
CA PHE A 307 -8.79 -5.57 -10.19
C PHE A 307 -10.00 -4.95 -9.47
N GLY A 308 -11.20 -5.15 -10.00
CA GLY A 308 -12.45 -4.77 -9.33
C GLY A 308 -12.61 -5.43 -7.98
N HIS A 309 -12.28 -6.73 -7.89
CA HIS A 309 -12.30 -7.46 -6.63
C HIS A 309 -11.29 -6.89 -5.62
N GLN A 310 -10.06 -6.56 -6.05
CA GLN A 310 -9.06 -5.90 -5.20
C GLN A 310 -9.58 -4.56 -4.65
N CYS A 311 -10.13 -3.70 -5.51
CA CYS A 311 -10.68 -2.41 -5.12
C CYS A 311 -11.88 -2.55 -4.16
N LEU A 312 -12.75 -3.53 -4.39
CA LEU A 312 -13.88 -3.83 -3.49
C LEU A 312 -13.39 -4.30 -2.12
N LEU A 313 -12.41 -5.19 -2.06
CA LEU A 313 -11.78 -5.62 -0.80
C LEU A 313 -11.13 -4.43 -0.07
N ALA A 314 -10.43 -3.53 -0.79
CA ALA A 314 -9.83 -2.35 -0.18
C ALA A 314 -10.87 -1.45 0.50
N ARG A 315 -12.02 -1.23 -0.14
CA ARG A 315 -13.14 -0.50 0.47
C ARG A 315 -13.63 -1.21 1.73
N ARG A 316 -13.87 -2.54 1.67
CA ARG A 316 -14.40 -3.33 2.79
C ARG A 316 -13.47 -3.31 4.00
N PHE A 317 -12.17 -3.56 3.81
CA PHE A 317 -11.19 -3.50 4.89
C PHE A 317 -11.05 -2.09 5.47
N SER A 318 -11.07 -1.06 4.62
CA SER A 318 -11.05 0.33 5.07
C SER A 318 -12.30 0.69 5.87
N GLU A 319 -13.49 0.23 5.47
CA GLU A 319 -14.75 0.39 6.20
C GLU A 319 -14.70 -0.25 7.60
N LYS A 320 -13.95 -1.34 7.76
CA LYS A 320 -13.76 -2.05 9.03
C LYS A 320 -12.57 -1.54 9.86
N GLY A 321 -11.99 -0.40 9.49
CA GLY A 321 -10.99 0.29 10.30
C GLY A 321 -9.54 -0.08 10.02
N VAL A 322 -9.23 -0.74 8.90
CA VAL A 322 -7.84 -0.86 8.43
C VAL A 322 -7.37 0.52 7.95
N ARG A 323 -6.25 1.00 8.52
CA ARG A 323 -5.78 2.37 8.25
C ARG A 323 -5.09 2.54 6.92
N PHE A 324 -4.40 1.52 6.45
CA PHE A 324 -3.69 1.57 5.17
C PHE A 324 -3.96 0.30 4.38
N VAL A 325 -4.53 0.45 3.18
CA VAL A 325 -4.78 -0.66 2.27
C VAL A 325 -4.14 -0.33 0.93
N GLN A 326 -3.25 -1.20 0.45
CA GLN A 326 -2.70 -1.10 -0.89
C GLN A 326 -3.33 -2.15 -1.79
N VAL A 327 -3.75 -1.76 -2.98
CA VAL A 327 -4.09 -2.66 -4.09
C VAL A 327 -3.05 -2.51 -5.18
N THR A 328 -2.70 -3.61 -5.86
CA THR A 328 -1.62 -3.59 -6.85
C THR A 328 -2.10 -4.12 -8.19
N HIS A 329 -2.06 -3.27 -9.22
CA HIS A 329 -2.13 -3.72 -10.61
C HIS A 329 -0.72 -4.08 -11.04
N SER A 330 -0.42 -5.38 -10.98
CA SER A 330 0.93 -5.91 -11.03
C SER A 330 1.59 -5.69 -12.38
N TYR A 331 2.81 -5.21 -12.33
CA TYR A 331 3.88 -5.10 -13.36
C TYR A 331 3.41 -5.25 -14.82
N LYS A 332 2.49 -4.40 -15.22
CA LYS A 332 1.89 -4.37 -16.56
C LYS A 332 2.12 -3.06 -17.30
N TRP A 333 2.57 -1.98 -16.60
CA TRP A 333 2.70 -0.64 -17.17
C TRP A 333 4.10 -0.35 -17.72
N ASP A 334 4.94 -1.36 -17.90
CA ASP A 334 6.33 -1.24 -18.39
C ASP A 334 6.40 -1.44 -19.91
N GLN A 335 5.78 -0.51 -20.67
CA GLN A 335 5.70 -0.63 -22.14
C GLN A 335 6.91 0.02 -22.83
N HIS A 336 8.01 -0.72 -22.92
CA HIS A 336 9.15 -0.40 -23.78
C HIS A 336 8.88 -0.67 -25.26
N ASP A 337 7.85 -1.48 -25.55
CA ASP A 337 7.26 -1.77 -26.86
C ASP A 337 5.77 -2.02 -26.71
N ALA A 338 5.07 -2.22 -27.82
CA ALA A 338 3.64 -2.55 -27.84
C ALA A 338 2.76 -1.61 -26.95
N LEU A 339 3.15 -0.35 -26.81
CA LEU A 339 2.49 0.63 -25.95
C LEU A 339 0.98 0.70 -26.21
N ARG A 340 0.59 0.77 -27.50
CA ARG A 340 -0.83 0.88 -27.86
C ARG A 340 -1.64 -0.29 -27.35
N ARG A 341 -1.20 -1.52 -27.68
CA ARG A 341 -1.91 -2.74 -27.29
C ARG A 341 -2.01 -2.88 -25.76
N ASP A 342 -0.87 -2.72 -25.09
CA ASP A 342 -0.77 -3.09 -23.69
C ASP A 342 -1.29 -1.97 -22.75
N HIS A 343 -1.11 -0.68 -23.11
CA HIS A 343 -1.72 0.42 -22.36
C HIS A 343 -3.24 0.37 -22.43
N GLU A 344 -3.80 0.11 -23.63
CA GLU A 344 -5.25 -0.04 -23.80
C GLU A 344 -5.80 -1.20 -22.97
N SER A 345 -5.12 -2.37 -23.04
CA SER A 345 -5.53 -3.53 -22.24
C SER A 345 -5.48 -3.25 -20.75
N ASN A 346 -4.41 -2.61 -20.27
CA ASN A 346 -4.20 -2.32 -18.85
C ASN A 346 -5.16 -1.24 -18.34
N ALA A 347 -5.39 -0.20 -19.14
CA ALA A 347 -6.37 0.83 -18.79
C ALA A 347 -7.77 0.24 -18.63
N LYS A 348 -8.17 -0.65 -19.53
CA LYS A 348 -9.44 -1.37 -19.47
C LYS A 348 -9.62 -2.19 -18.21
N GLU A 349 -8.53 -2.78 -17.69
CA GLU A 349 -8.57 -3.58 -16.46
C GLU A 349 -8.81 -2.72 -15.21
N VAL A 350 -8.35 -1.45 -15.19
CA VAL A 350 -8.33 -0.62 -13.97
C VAL A 350 -9.30 0.56 -13.97
N ASP A 351 -9.72 1.07 -15.12
CA ASP A 351 -10.49 2.30 -15.25
C ASP A 351 -11.81 2.24 -14.48
N GLN A 352 -12.68 1.27 -14.80
CA GLN A 352 -13.96 1.08 -14.11
C GLN A 352 -13.77 0.78 -12.61
N PRO A 353 -12.88 -0.14 -12.19
CA PRO A 353 -12.63 -0.41 -10.76
C PRO A 353 -12.17 0.80 -9.96
N ILE A 354 -11.29 1.65 -10.50
CA ILE A 354 -10.84 2.88 -9.85
C ILE A 354 -12.00 3.86 -9.68
N ALA A 355 -12.76 4.10 -10.76
CA ALA A 355 -13.93 4.96 -10.70
C ALA A 355 -14.99 4.43 -9.72
N ALA A 356 -15.20 3.12 -9.69
CA ALA A 356 -16.11 2.46 -8.74
C ALA A 356 -15.69 2.70 -7.29
N LEU A 357 -14.40 2.56 -6.99
CA LEU A 357 -13.87 2.81 -5.65
C LEU A 357 -14.17 4.25 -5.20
N ILE A 358 -13.92 5.25 -6.05
CA ILE A 358 -14.20 6.66 -5.75
C ILE A 358 -15.70 6.88 -5.52
N LYS A 359 -16.55 6.37 -6.41
CA LYS A 359 -18.01 6.52 -6.33
C LYS A 359 -18.60 5.84 -5.11
N ASP A 360 -18.17 4.61 -4.80
CA ASP A 360 -18.67 3.85 -3.64
C ASP A 360 -18.23 4.51 -2.32
N LEU A 361 -16.97 4.94 -2.21
CA LEU A 361 -16.50 5.71 -1.05
C LEU A 361 -17.29 7.01 -0.87
N LYS A 362 -17.60 7.72 -1.97
CA LYS A 362 -18.40 8.94 -1.94
C LYS A 362 -19.83 8.67 -1.50
N ALA A 363 -20.49 7.68 -2.09
CA ALA A 363 -21.86 7.29 -1.77
C ALA A 363 -22.02 6.87 -0.30
N ARG A 364 -21.00 6.20 0.27
CA ARG A 364 -20.97 5.81 1.69
C ARG A 364 -20.54 6.94 2.64
N GLY A 365 -20.22 8.11 2.12
CA GLY A 365 -19.71 9.23 2.93
C GLY A 365 -18.31 8.98 3.49
N MET A 366 -17.59 7.97 3.00
CA MET A 366 -16.25 7.61 3.45
C MET A 366 -15.14 8.41 2.75
N LEU A 367 -15.40 8.92 1.54
CA LEU A 367 -14.38 9.65 0.76
C LEU A 367 -13.85 10.88 1.52
N LYS A 368 -14.69 11.53 2.33
CA LYS A 368 -14.31 12.71 3.13
C LYS A 368 -13.16 12.45 4.10
N ASP A 369 -13.03 11.23 4.63
CA ASP A 369 -12.02 10.84 5.63
C ASP A 369 -11.14 9.66 5.17
N THR A 370 -11.18 9.34 3.85
CA THR A 370 -10.32 8.36 3.20
C THR A 370 -9.50 9.06 2.13
N LEU A 371 -8.17 9.05 2.27
CA LEU A 371 -7.27 9.49 1.22
C LEU A 371 -7.05 8.34 0.24
N VAL A 372 -7.47 8.53 -1.01
CA VAL A 372 -7.14 7.63 -2.11
C VAL A 372 -5.96 8.19 -2.87
N ILE A 373 -4.91 7.39 -3.07
CA ILE A 373 -3.72 7.73 -3.85
C ILE A 373 -3.66 6.75 -5.02
N ILE A 374 -3.56 7.24 -6.25
CA ILE A 374 -3.42 6.43 -7.46
C ILE A 374 -2.13 6.86 -8.12
N SER A 375 -1.12 5.98 -8.18
CA SER A 375 0.21 6.30 -8.71
C SER A 375 0.94 5.08 -9.24
N GLY A 376 1.84 5.29 -10.17
CA GLY A 376 2.97 4.40 -10.44
C GLY A 376 4.23 4.92 -9.77
N GLU A 377 5.35 4.20 -9.95
CA GLU A 377 6.66 4.58 -9.41
C GLU A 377 7.35 5.71 -10.18
N PHE A 378 6.98 5.91 -11.44
CA PHE A 378 7.40 6.99 -12.33
C PHE A 378 6.46 7.06 -13.55
N GLY A 379 6.75 7.95 -14.49
CA GLY A 379 6.06 8.08 -15.77
C GLY A 379 6.87 7.54 -16.95
N ARG A 380 6.53 8.02 -18.16
CA ARG A 380 7.19 7.60 -19.39
C ARG A 380 7.69 8.79 -20.19
N THR A 381 8.76 8.58 -20.97
CA THR A 381 9.36 9.62 -21.81
C THR A 381 8.42 10.08 -22.93
N PRO A 382 8.45 11.36 -23.32
CA PRO A 382 7.74 11.84 -24.50
C PRO A 382 8.37 11.38 -25.82
N VAL A 383 9.59 10.84 -25.77
CA VAL A 383 10.30 10.27 -26.92
C VAL A 383 10.06 8.79 -27.01
N ALA A 384 10.06 8.28 -28.24
CA ALA A 384 9.85 6.86 -28.51
C ALA A 384 11.03 6.01 -28.04
N GLN A 385 10.72 4.83 -27.56
CA GLN A 385 11.63 3.70 -27.58
C GLN A 385 11.15 2.75 -28.68
N GLY A 386 12.02 2.44 -29.61
CA GLY A 386 11.58 1.75 -30.84
C GLY A 386 10.54 2.59 -31.61
N THR A 387 9.49 1.93 -32.09
CA THR A 387 8.40 2.58 -32.86
C THR A 387 7.11 2.73 -32.06
N ASP A 388 6.90 1.95 -31.01
CA ASP A 388 5.66 1.89 -30.22
C ASP A 388 5.97 1.56 -28.75
N GLY A 389 6.87 2.30 -28.14
CA GLY A 389 7.24 2.18 -26.74
C GLY A 389 7.74 3.49 -26.18
N ARG A 390 7.85 3.57 -24.86
CA ARG A 390 8.42 4.69 -24.11
C ARG A 390 9.35 4.19 -23.02
N ASP A 391 10.45 4.90 -22.79
CA ASP A 391 11.38 4.63 -21.70
C ASP A 391 10.87 5.22 -20.36
N HIS A 392 11.52 4.89 -19.26
CA HIS A 392 11.22 5.36 -17.92
C HIS A 392 11.45 6.86 -17.78
N ASN A 393 10.53 7.55 -17.11
CA ASN A 393 10.67 8.98 -16.83
C ASN A 393 10.36 9.30 -15.36
N PRO A 394 11.35 9.33 -14.47
CA PRO A 394 11.15 9.76 -13.09
C PRO A 394 11.06 11.27 -12.93
N HIS A 395 11.36 12.06 -13.96
CA HIS A 395 11.50 13.52 -13.87
C HIS A 395 10.17 14.28 -14.01
N GLY A 396 9.11 13.61 -14.48
CA GLY A 396 7.79 14.19 -14.63
C GLY A 396 6.74 13.13 -14.80
N PHE A 397 5.79 13.00 -13.83
CA PHE A 397 4.68 12.06 -13.92
C PHE A 397 3.47 12.55 -13.14
N THR A 398 2.36 11.84 -13.26
CA THR A 398 1.09 12.19 -12.62
C THR A 398 0.75 11.22 -11.51
N THR A 399 0.39 11.77 -10.35
CA THR A 399 -0.30 11.07 -9.26
C THR A 399 -1.68 11.68 -9.09
N ILE A 400 -2.70 10.85 -8.90
CA ILE A 400 -4.07 11.29 -8.66
C ILE A 400 -4.41 11.06 -7.19
N LEU A 401 -5.01 12.06 -6.56
CA LEU A 401 -5.46 12.02 -5.17
C LEU A 401 -6.96 12.26 -5.11
N ALA A 402 -7.62 11.65 -4.11
CA ALA A 402 -9.03 11.93 -3.84
C ALA A 402 -9.33 11.85 -2.34
N GLY A 403 -10.27 12.67 -1.89
CA GLY A 403 -10.77 12.63 -0.52
C GLY A 403 -9.76 13.02 0.56
N GLY A 404 -10.06 12.69 1.81
CA GLY A 404 -9.14 12.85 2.95
C GLY A 404 -8.63 14.28 3.19
N GLY A 405 -9.35 15.33 2.72
CA GLY A 405 -8.93 16.72 2.86
C GLY A 405 -8.10 17.27 1.69
N VAL A 406 -8.06 16.54 0.56
CA VAL A 406 -7.50 17.05 -0.70
C VAL A 406 -8.54 17.86 -1.45
N LYS A 407 -8.13 18.95 -2.12
CA LYS A 407 -8.97 19.72 -3.03
C LYS A 407 -9.40 18.87 -4.22
N ALA A 408 -10.67 18.89 -4.53
CA ALA A 408 -11.27 18.15 -5.63
C ALA A 408 -11.41 19.02 -6.88
N GLY A 409 -11.45 18.40 -8.07
CA GLY A 409 -11.68 19.07 -9.35
C GLY A 409 -10.54 19.98 -9.80
N ILE A 410 -9.28 19.65 -9.47
CA ILE A 410 -8.13 20.48 -9.81
C ILE A 410 -6.99 19.71 -10.48
N LYS A 411 -6.21 20.41 -11.29
CA LYS A 411 -4.84 20.03 -11.68
C LYS A 411 -3.85 20.89 -10.89
N TYR A 412 -2.83 20.28 -10.32
CA TYR A 412 -1.79 20.94 -9.55
C TYR A 412 -0.41 20.68 -10.17
N GLY A 413 0.36 21.75 -10.33
CA GLY A 413 1.66 21.69 -10.96
C GLY A 413 1.58 21.39 -12.47
N ALA A 414 2.72 21.31 -13.11
CA ALA A 414 2.80 20.94 -14.52
C ALA A 414 4.17 20.34 -14.87
N THR A 415 4.18 19.47 -15.85
CA THR A 415 5.38 19.13 -16.62
C THR A 415 5.61 20.15 -17.73
N ASP A 416 6.77 20.11 -18.38
CA ASP A 416 7.09 20.94 -19.54
C ASP A 416 6.15 20.65 -20.73
N ASP A 417 6.33 21.41 -21.80
CA ASP A 417 5.49 21.36 -23.00
C ASP A 417 5.44 20.01 -23.70
N TYR A 418 6.40 19.12 -23.43
CA TYR A 418 6.47 17.77 -23.97
C TYR A 418 6.15 16.69 -22.93
N GLY A 419 6.11 17.05 -21.63
CA GLY A 419 5.83 16.11 -20.56
C GLY A 419 7.06 15.37 -20.03
N PHE A 420 8.26 15.93 -20.20
CA PHE A 420 9.50 15.31 -19.76
C PHE A 420 9.82 15.62 -18.30
N PHE A 421 9.87 16.91 -17.95
CA PHE A 421 10.28 17.38 -16.63
C PHE A 421 9.13 18.07 -15.90
N ALA A 422 8.97 17.82 -14.61
CA ALA A 422 8.20 18.69 -13.74
C ALA A 422 8.83 20.07 -13.70
N VAL A 423 8.07 21.14 -14.03
CA VAL A 423 8.59 22.51 -14.15
C VAL A 423 7.89 23.50 -13.24
N LYS A 424 6.60 23.31 -12.95
CA LYS A 424 5.80 24.19 -12.10
C LYS A 424 5.29 23.44 -10.88
N ASP A 425 5.39 24.06 -9.69
CA ASP A 425 4.89 23.52 -8.43
C ASP A 425 5.31 22.05 -8.25
N LYS A 426 6.60 21.80 -8.36
CA LYS A 426 7.19 20.44 -8.36
C LYS A 426 6.90 19.71 -7.06
N VAL A 427 6.52 18.44 -7.16
CA VAL A 427 6.21 17.57 -6.02
C VAL A 427 7.10 16.34 -6.06
N HIS A 428 8.03 16.24 -5.14
CA HIS A 428 8.85 15.04 -4.97
C HIS A 428 8.05 13.92 -4.27
N ILE A 429 8.43 12.66 -4.46
CA ILE A 429 7.82 11.53 -3.73
C ILE A 429 7.83 11.78 -2.21
N HIS A 430 8.91 12.35 -1.65
CA HIS A 430 8.94 12.72 -0.22
C HIS A 430 7.91 13.80 0.17
N ASP A 431 7.53 14.69 -0.74
CA ASP A 431 6.49 15.70 -0.49
C ASP A 431 5.10 15.04 -0.45
N LEU A 432 4.88 14.02 -1.30
CA LEU A 432 3.68 13.18 -1.24
C LEU A 432 3.59 12.47 0.11
N HIS A 433 4.68 11.87 0.59
CA HIS A 433 4.73 11.22 1.91
C HIS A 433 4.45 12.21 3.05
N ALA A 434 5.08 13.38 3.03
CA ALA A 434 4.86 14.44 4.03
C ALA A 434 3.41 14.90 4.03
N THR A 435 2.80 15.06 2.84
CA THR A 435 1.42 15.50 2.68
C THR A 435 0.43 14.43 3.14
N MET A 436 0.65 13.16 2.81
CA MET A 436 -0.15 12.03 3.30
C MET A 436 -0.14 11.97 4.83
N LEU A 437 1.04 12.01 5.45
CA LEU A 437 1.16 12.00 6.92
C LEU A 437 0.48 13.22 7.54
N HIS A 438 0.63 14.40 6.92
CA HIS A 438 -0.04 15.61 7.36
C HIS A 438 -1.57 15.47 7.35
N LEU A 439 -2.14 14.96 6.27
CA LEU A 439 -3.59 14.71 6.19
C LEU A 439 -4.09 13.75 7.26
N MET A 440 -3.26 12.79 7.66
CA MET A 440 -3.54 11.85 8.75
C MET A 440 -3.27 12.43 10.15
N GLY A 441 -2.94 13.72 10.28
CA GLY A 441 -2.68 14.38 11.55
C GLY A 441 -1.32 14.04 12.16
N ILE A 442 -0.37 13.63 11.35
CA ILE A 442 0.99 13.28 11.76
C ILE A 442 1.99 14.35 11.27
N ASP A 443 2.77 14.89 12.16
CA ASP A 443 3.94 15.68 11.81
C ASP A 443 5.07 14.73 11.39
N HIS A 444 5.35 14.69 10.10
CA HIS A 444 6.35 13.80 9.51
C HIS A 444 7.76 14.07 10.02
N THR A 445 8.02 15.24 10.61
CA THR A 445 9.33 15.58 11.19
C THR A 445 9.48 15.10 12.63
N LYS A 446 8.37 14.85 13.31
CA LYS A 446 8.33 14.40 14.72
C LYS A 446 8.07 12.91 14.87
N LEU A 447 7.42 12.26 13.87
CA LEU A 447 7.26 10.82 13.90
C LEU A 447 8.58 10.16 13.53
N THR A 448 9.35 9.81 14.54
CA THR A 448 10.69 9.22 14.38
C THR A 448 10.79 7.87 15.10
N TYR A 449 11.74 7.06 14.66
CA TYR A 449 12.14 5.83 15.32
C TYR A 449 13.67 5.77 15.42
N PHE A 450 14.19 5.54 16.64
CA PHE A 450 15.63 5.43 16.86
C PHE A 450 16.11 4.03 16.46
N HIS A 451 17.06 3.99 15.53
CA HIS A 451 17.65 2.73 15.06
C HIS A 451 19.09 2.98 14.59
N GLY A 452 20.02 2.07 14.91
CA GLY A 452 21.39 2.17 14.41
C GLY A 452 22.10 3.50 14.69
N GLY A 453 21.82 4.14 15.84
CA GLY A 453 22.49 5.38 16.27
C GLY A 453 21.84 6.69 15.80
N ARG A 454 20.72 6.64 15.05
CA ARG A 454 20.00 7.87 14.63
C ARG A 454 18.48 7.72 14.67
N ASN A 455 17.78 8.86 14.68
CA ASN A 455 16.34 8.89 14.48
C ASN A 455 16.00 8.87 12.99
N TYR A 456 15.22 7.87 12.57
CA TYR A 456 14.68 7.73 11.22
C TYR A 456 13.25 8.25 11.16
N ARG A 457 12.83 8.73 10.00
CA ARG A 457 11.46 9.07 9.63
C ARG A 457 11.20 8.70 8.16
N LEU A 458 9.93 8.56 7.75
CA LEU A 458 9.57 8.18 6.38
C LEU A 458 10.20 9.10 5.32
N THR A 459 10.21 10.40 5.58
CA THR A 459 10.69 11.43 4.64
C THR A 459 12.20 11.69 4.72
N ASP A 460 12.94 10.94 5.53
CA ASP A 460 14.36 11.17 5.86
C ASP A 460 14.63 12.65 6.22
N VAL A 461 15.48 13.33 5.49
CA VAL A 461 15.78 14.79 5.68
C VAL A 461 14.93 15.69 4.78
N HIS A 462 14.07 15.11 3.96
CA HIS A 462 13.27 15.74 2.92
C HIS A 462 11.79 15.90 3.30
N GLY A 463 10.98 16.30 2.33
CA GLY A 463 9.52 16.35 2.40
C GLY A 463 8.98 17.71 2.80
N ASN A 464 8.19 18.29 1.91
CA ASN A 464 7.42 19.50 2.15
C ASN A 464 5.94 19.18 2.01
N ILE A 465 5.11 19.76 2.86
CA ILE A 465 3.66 19.61 2.74
C ILE A 465 3.18 20.42 1.53
N VAL A 466 2.52 19.78 0.59
CA VAL A 466 1.99 20.39 -0.63
C VAL A 466 0.69 21.15 -0.31
N LYS A 467 0.81 22.34 0.28
CA LYS A 467 -0.32 23.13 0.76
C LYS A 467 -1.32 23.50 -0.34
N GLY A 468 -0.87 23.63 -1.59
CA GLY A 468 -1.70 24.01 -2.72
C GLY A 468 -2.84 23.05 -3.03
N ILE A 469 -2.70 21.77 -2.63
CA ILE A 469 -3.73 20.74 -2.84
C ILE A 469 -4.60 20.48 -1.60
N LEU A 470 -4.40 21.18 -0.49
CA LEU A 470 -5.16 20.97 0.75
C LEU A 470 -6.38 21.90 0.83
N THR A 471 -7.50 21.38 1.39
CA THR A 471 -8.73 22.13 1.66
C THR A 471 -8.61 23.01 2.91
#